data_52e25405dc77cb689b3f3889ca16a416
#
_entry.id   52e25405dc77cb689b3f3889ca16a416
#
_cell.length_a   1.000
_cell.length_b   1.000
_cell.length_c   1.000
_cell.angle_alpha   90.00
_cell.angle_beta   90.00
_cell.angle_gamma   90.00
#
_symmetry.space_group_name_H-M   'P 1'
#
loop_
_entity.id
_entity.type
_entity.pdbx_description
1 polymer ?
#
loop_
_entity_poly.entity_id
_entity_poly.type
_entity_poly.pdbx_seq_one_letter_code
_entity_poly.pdbx_strand_id
1 'polypeptide(L)'
;MAKKTKTPAANLQENTSGAGSAASPPKTCSILPDTTLGDDVALVAENMEAILTSPSYSLAQEDRALLDRTEMRGVRMLLELGKPELAFQADSITSTVIVFGGTQIVERTAAERRLSEARRAVALSAGSSPQPAGATAAVSSASPASHASHASHASHASPVSHEKLIRELQRSVQLLSYCRYYDAAREFARLVSIDNQCDDQRDYVIITGGGPGIMEAANRGAFDVGCKSVGLNIKLPGEQQPNPFITPELCFQFKYFAMRKFHFILRAAAVVLFPGGFGTLDEMFETLTLRQTHRMQPVPIILFGRDYWSKVIDFQFLADSGVISDDHLSLFSYAETPADAWKQIIDFHEERKRRGS
;
A
#
# COMPACT_ATOMS: atom_id res chain seq x y z
N MET A 1 -51.98 30.19 15.42
CA MET A 1 -52.78 29.29 14.57
C MET A 1 -51.96 28.03 14.31
N ALA A 2 -52.35 26.96 14.99
CA ALA A 2 -51.70 25.66 14.93
C ALA A 2 -52.33 24.81 13.83
N LYS A 3 -51.56 24.19 12.96
CA LYS A 3 -52.02 23.11 12.09
C LYS A 3 -51.31 21.82 12.45
N LYS A 4 -52.12 20.93 13.08
CA LYS A 4 -51.81 19.51 13.27
C LYS A 4 -51.89 18.80 11.91
N THR A 5 -50.91 18.02 11.54
CA THR A 5 -50.99 17.03 10.47
C THR A 5 -50.87 15.63 11.06
N LYS A 6 -51.82 14.81 10.66
CA LYS A 6 -52.05 13.43 11.10
C LYS A 6 -51.09 12.46 10.46
N THR A 7 -50.61 11.49 11.23
CA THR A 7 -49.95 10.26 10.81
C THR A 7 -50.98 9.26 10.26
N PRO A 8 -50.75 8.55 9.15
CA PRO A 8 -51.54 7.39 8.77
C PRO A 8 -51.00 6.11 9.40
N ALA A 9 -51.87 5.35 10.02
CA ALA A 9 -51.65 4.00 10.49
C ALA A 9 -51.53 3.02 9.31
N ALA A 10 -50.50 2.17 9.33
CA ALA A 10 -50.37 1.05 8.40
C ALA A 10 -50.97 -0.21 8.99
N ASN A 11 -51.88 -0.80 8.21
CA ASN A 11 -52.58 -2.07 8.43
C ASN A 11 -51.60 -3.25 8.53
N LEU A 12 -51.73 -4.01 9.60
CA LEU A 12 -51.23 -5.38 9.71
C LEU A 12 -52.31 -6.31 9.09
N GLN A 13 -51.97 -6.91 7.97
CA GLN A 13 -52.71 -8.10 7.48
C GLN A 13 -52.02 -9.35 7.99
N GLU A 14 -52.72 -10.09 8.82
CA GLU A 14 -52.43 -11.47 9.18
C GLU A 14 -52.58 -12.36 7.94
N ASN A 15 -51.53 -13.10 7.60
CA ASN A 15 -51.59 -14.19 6.66
C ASN A 15 -51.36 -15.51 7.42
N THR A 16 -52.43 -16.17 7.76
CA THR A 16 -52.49 -17.55 8.24
C THR A 16 -52.56 -18.52 7.08
N SER A 17 -51.52 -19.32 6.87
CA SER A 17 -51.61 -20.68 6.27
C SER A 17 -50.25 -21.35 6.58
N GLY A 18 -50.10 -22.24 7.48
CA GLY A 18 -50.51 -23.62 7.55
C GLY A 18 -49.51 -24.51 6.87
N ALA A 19 -48.46 -25.03 7.60
CA ALA A 19 -47.94 -26.39 7.42
C ALA A 19 -47.00 -26.70 8.60
N GLY A 20 -47.44 -27.59 9.47
CA GLY A 20 -46.71 -28.05 10.64
C GLY A 20 -45.44 -28.82 10.22
N SER A 21 -44.30 -28.30 10.65
CA SER A 21 -43.08 -29.12 10.82
C SER A 21 -42.96 -29.43 12.29
N ALA A 22 -43.12 -30.70 12.64
CA ALA A 22 -42.99 -31.21 14.01
C ALA A 22 -41.63 -30.83 14.56
N ALA A 23 -41.60 -29.91 15.52
CA ALA A 23 -40.41 -29.62 16.32
C ALA A 23 -40.00 -30.91 17.04
N SER A 24 -38.79 -31.35 16.78
CA SER A 24 -38.13 -32.45 17.56
C SER A 24 -38.16 -32.03 19.03
N PRO A 25 -38.53 -32.94 19.96
CA PRO A 25 -38.54 -32.63 21.39
C PRO A 25 -37.12 -32.19 21.81
N PRO A 26 -37.02 -31.25 22.77
CA PRO A 26 -35.73 -30.87 23.31
C PRO A 26 -34.98 -32.12 23.79
N LYS A 27 -33.74 -32.24 23.37
CA LYS A 27 -32.89 -33.32 23.89
C LYS A 27 -32.85 -33.17 25.40
N THR A 28 -33.53 -34.12 26.09
CA THR A 28 -33.45 -34.24 27.54
C THR A 28 -31.97 -34.32 27.89
N CYS A 29 -31.49 -33.37 28.69
CA CYS A 29 -30.22 -33.46 29.36
C CYS A 29 -30.20 -34.82 30.05
N SER A 30 -29.41 -35.74 29.57
CA SER A 30 -29.21 -37.04 30.23
C SER A 30 -28.63 -36.73 31.59
N ILE A 31 -29.39 -37.03 32.64
CA ILE A 31 -28.88 -37.07 34.01
C ILE A 31 -27.67 -38.00 33.94
N LEU A 32 -26.51 -37.47 34.35
CA LEU A 32 -25.26 -38.25 34.42
C LEU A 32 -25.53 -39.53 35.18
N PRO A 33 -25.07 -40.70 34.71
CA PRO A 33 -25.21 -41.92 35.47
C PRO A 33 -24.51 -41.77 36.82
N ASP A 34 -25.04 -42.45 37.83
CA ASP A 34 -24.51 -42.49 39.19
C ASP A 34 -23.06 -42.97 39.17
N THR A 35 -22.13 -42.01 39.05
CA THR A 35 -20.69 -42.26 38.90
C THR A 35 -20.07 -42.35 40.31
N THR A 36 -19.19 -43.31 40.50
CA THR A 36 -18.42 -43.39 41.76
C THR A 36 -17.53 -42.17 41.94
N LEU A 37 -17.29 -41.75 43.18
CA LEU A 37 -16.60 -40.48 43.53
C LEU A 37 -15.24 -40.32 42.80
N GLY A 38 -14.60 -41.43 42.39
CA GLY A 38 -13.35 -41.43 41.64
C GLY A 38 -13.50 -41.07 40.16
N ASP A 39 -14.60 -41.49 39.54
CA ASP A 39 -14.89 -41.18 38.12
C ASP A 39 -15.28 -39.73 37.94
N ASP A 40 -15.96 -39.15 38.91
CA ASP A 40 -16.31 -37.70 38.91
C ASP A 40 -15.06 -36.80 38.99
N VAL A 41 -14.04 -37.17 39.78
CA VAL A 41 -12.81 -36.40 39.92
C VAL A 41 -12.01 -36.42 38.60
N ALA A 42 -11.92 -37.56 37.91
CA ALA A 42 -11.24 -37.67 36.63
C ALA A 42 -11.97 -36.87 35.55
N LEU A 43 -13.30 -36.96 35.49
CA LEU A 43 -14.13 -36.21 34.52
C LEU A 43 -14.05 -34.70 34.76
N VAL A 44 -14.03 -34.28 36.02
CA VAL A 44 -13.88 -32.84 36.38
C VAL A 44 -12.48 -32.33 35.96
N ALA A 45 -11.43 -33.12 36.18
CA ALA A 45 -10.09 -32.77 35.77
C ALA A 45 -9.96 -32.63 34.23
N GLU A 46 -10.51 -33.59 33.49
CA GLU A 46 -10.55 -33.56 32.01
C GLU A 46 -11.32 -32.34 31.50
N ASN A 47 -12.50 -32.06 32.08
CA ASN A 47 -13.27 -30.88 31.71
C ASN A 47 -12.56 -29.58 32.06
N MET A 48 -11.84 -29.49 33.15
CA MET A 48 -11.05 -28.34 33.52
C MET A 48 -9.92 -28.10 32.51
N GLU A 49 -9.23 -29.14 32.08
CA GLU A 49 -8.20 -29.02 31.05
C GLU A 49 -8.80 -28.58 29.71
N ALA A 50 -9.95 -29.13 29.34
CA ALA A 50 -10.69 -28.72 28.14
C ALA A 50 -11.12 -27.26 28.19
N ILE A 51 -11.54 -26.72 29.36
CA ILE A 51 -11.87 -25.29 29.55
C ILE A 51 -10.62 -24.45 29.39
N LEU A 52 -9.53 -24.79 30.07
CA LEU A 52 -8.29 -24.00 30.06
C LEU A 52 -7.62 -23.96 28.68
N THR A 53 -7.82 -25.00 27.85
CA THR A 53 -7.30 -25.07 26.49
C THR A 53 -8.29 -24.56 25.44
N SER A 54 -9.51 -24.25 25.82
CA SER A 54 -10.55 -23.76 24.89
C SER A 54 -10.21 -22.37 24.35
N PRO A 55 -10.34 -22.12 23.06
CA PRO A 55 -10.22 -20.78 22.47
C PRO A 55 -11.16 -19.76 23.13
N SER A 56 -12.34 -20.20 23.62
CA SER A 56 -13.31 -19.32 24.28
C SER A 56 -12.83 -18.78 25.64
N TYR A 57 -11.83 -19.42 26.26
CA TYR A 57 -11.24 -18.97 27.51
C TYR A 57 -10.09 -17.96 27.33
N SER A 58 -9.60 -17.79 26.08
CA SER A 58 -8.60 -16.76 25.75
C SER A 58 -9.20 -15.36 25.86
N LEU A 59 -8.38 -14.39 26.23
CA LEU A 59 -8.79 -12.98 26.14
C LEU A 59 -9.07 -12.60 24.70
N ALA A 60 -10.19 -11.96 24.44
CA ALA A 60 -10.64 -11.64 23.08
C ALA A 60 -9.62 -10.83 22.26
N GLN A 61 -8.82 -9.97 22.89
CA GLN A 61 -7.75 -9.19 22.25
C GLN A 61 -6.54 -10.05 21.85
N GLU A 62 -6.37 -11.23 22.42
CA GLU A 62 -5.28 -12.16 22.17
C GLU A 62 -5.72 -13.27 21.19
N ASP A 63 -7.03 -13.44 21.02
CA ASP A 63 -7.60 -14.41 20.08
C ASP A 63 -7.47 -13.93 18.63
N ARG A 64 -6.38 -14.36 17.99
CA ARG A 64 -6.11 -14.03 16.58
C ARG A 64 -7.14 -14.64 15.63
N ALA A 65 -7.65 -15.83 15.93
CA ALA A 65 -8.66 -16.48 15.11
C ALA A 65 -9.98 -15.69 15.11
N LEU A 66 -10.39 -15.19 16.27
CA LEU A 66 -11.51 -14.25 16.40
C LEU A 66 -11.23 -12.97 15.61
N LEU A 67 -10.08 -12.33 15.85
CA LEU A 67 -9.74 -11.06 15.19
C LEU A 67 -9.64 -11.18 13.66
N ASP A 68 -9.31 -12.34 13.12
CA ASP A 68 -9.23 -12.56 11.66
C ASP A 68 -10.60 -12.80 11.00
N ARG A 69 -11.67 -13.03 11.77
CA ARG A 69 -13.03 -13.20 11.23
C ARG A 69 -13.50 -11.95 10.48
N THR A 70 -14.39 -12.15 9.51
CA THR A 70 -14.94 -11.06 8.69
C THR A 70 -15.71 -10.05 9.52
N GLU A 71 -16.45 -10.51 10.53
CA GLU A 71 -17.26 -9.70 11.44
C GLU A 71 -16.41 -8.72 12.26
N MET A 72 -15.14 -9.08 12.52
CA MET A 72 -14.20 -8.27 13.29
C MET A 72 -13.44 -7.24 12.42
N ARG A 73 -13.87 -7.03 11.17
CA ARG A 73 -13.25 -6.03 10.27
C ARG A 73 -13.19 -4.63 10.91
N GLY A 74 -14.29 -4.18 11.51
CA GLY A 74 -14.34 -2.86 12.15
C GLY A 74 -13.32 -2.70 13.28
N VAL A 75 -13.14 -3.74 14.10
CA VAL A 75 -12.15 -3.75 15.18
C VAL A 75 -10.73 -3.63 14.61
N ARG A 76 -10.42 -4.39 13.56
CA ARG A 76 -9.09 -4.28 12.90
C ARG A 76 -8.84 -2.90 12.29
N MET A 77 -9.86 -2.26 11.70
CA MET A 77 -9.74 -0.90 11.18
C MET A 77 -9.47 0.12 12.30
N LEU A 78 -10.11 -0.04 13.46
CA LEU A 78 -9.82 0.79 14.65
C LEU A 78 -8.39 0.58 15.17
N LEU A 79 -7.88 -0.64 15.15
CA LEU A 79 -6.49 -0.92 15.52
C LEU A 79 -5.51 -0.28 14.53
N GLU A 80 -5.79 -0.34 13.22
CA GLU A 80 -4.97 0.33 12.19
C GLU A 80 -5.08 1.85 12.26
N LEU A 81 -6.19 2.40 12.74
CA LEU A 81 -6.33 3.83 13.01
C LEU A 81 -5.52 4.25 14.24
N GLY A 82 -5.63 3.52 15.34
CA GLY A 82 -5.04 3.93 16.63
C GLY A 82 -3.53 3.71 16.72
N LYS A 83 -3.00 2.61 16.14
CA LYS A 83 -1.59 2.24 16.32
C LYS A 83 -0.60 3.30 15.81
N PRO A 84 -0.70 3.85 14.58
CA PRO A 84 0.19 4.92 14.14
C PRO A 84 0.01 6.21 14.93
N GLU A 85 -1.24 6.56 15.30
CA GLU A 85 -1.54 7.77 16.06
C GLU A 85 -0.84 7.80 17.42
N LEU A 86 -0.87 6.69 18.15
CA LEU A 86 -0.18 6.56 19.42
C LEU A 86 1.34 6.70 19.27
N ALA A 87 1.92 6.12 18.21
CA ALA A 87 3.35 6.25 17.94
C ALA A 87 3.73 7.69 17.55
N PHE A 88 2.92 8.35 16.72
CA PHE A 88 3.15 9.75 16.36
C PHE A 88 3.07 10.69 17.56
N GLN A 89 2.13 10.45 18.47
CA GLN A 89 2.04 11.20 19.73
C GLN A 89 3.26 10.97 20.61
N ALA A 90 3.68 9.71 20.79
CA ALA A 90 4.86 9.36 21.59
C ALA A 90 6.15 10.00 21.04
N ASP A 91 6.25 10.14 19.72
CA ASP A 91 7.38 10.77 19.05
C ASP A 91 7.20 12.27 18.79
N SER A 92 6.16 12.90 19.34
CA SER A 92 5.87 14.34 19.17
C SER A 92 5.83 14.79 17.71
N ILE A 93 5.31 13.92 16.79
CA ILE A 93 5.17 14.24 15.38
C ILE A 93 3.91 15.08 15.18
N THR A 94 4.08 16.33 14.82
CA THR A 94 3.00 17.31 14.65
C THR A 94 2.56 17.45 13.20
N SER A 95 3.50 17.37 12.26
CA SER A 95 3.22 17.47 10.82
C SER A 95 4.13 16.59 9.98
N THR A 96 3.66 16.22 8.78
CA THR A 96 4.38 15.34 7.86
C THR A 96 4.46 15.93 6.46
N VAL A 97 5.54 15.60 5.73
CA VAL A 97 5.67 15.83 4.29
C VAL A 97 5.59 14.49 3.58
N ILE A 98 4.55 14.35 2.76
CA ILE A 98 4.31 13.12 2.02
C ILE A 98 5.17 13.10 0.77
N VAL A 99 5.90 12.01 0.55
CA VAL A 99 6.66 11.80 -0.68
C VAL A 99 6.17 10.53 -1.37
N PHE A 100 5.61 10.71 -2.56
CA PHE A 100 5.20 9.63 -3.45
C PHE A 100 6.07 9.56 -4.69
N GLY A 101 6.21 8.36 -5.26
CA GLY A 101 6.94 8.18 -6.51
C GLY A 101 7.15 6.71 -6.86
N GLY A 102 7.79 6.47 -7.99
CA GLY A 102 7.95 5.15 -8.59
C GLY A 102 8.91 4.24 -7.82
N THR A 103 8.50 2.99 -7.61
CA THR A 103 9.32 1.93 -6.98
C THR A 103 10.47 1.47 -7.85
N GLN A 104 10.42 1.73 -9.16
CA GLN A 104 11.44 1.30 -10.13
C GLN A 104 12.55 2.34 -10.34
N ILE A 105 12.39 3.56 -9.83
CA ILE A 105 13.38 4.63 -9.90
C ILE A 105 14.34 4.44 -8.72
N VAL A 106 15.46 3.80 -8.99
CA VAL A 106 16.43 3.38 -7.97
C VAL A 106 17.74 4.17 -8.06
N GLU A 107 18.61 3.97 -7.10
CA GLU A 107 19.98 4.53 -7.11
C GLU A 107 20.73 4.16 -8.39
N ARG A 108 21.59 5.06 -8.87
CA ARG A 108 22.34 4.94 -10.14
C ARG A 108 23.06 3.61 -10.28
N THR A 109 23.80 3.17 -9.28
CA THR A 109 24.53 1.89 -9.29
C THR A 109 23.61 0.67 -9.50
N ALA A 110 22.44 0.68 -8.89
CA ALA A 110 21.42 -0.36 -9.08
C ALA A 110 20.82 -0.32 -10.48
N ALA A 111 20.55 0.88 -11.03
CA ALA A 111 20.05 1.05 -12.38
C ALA A 111 21.08 0.63 -13.45
N GLU A 112 22.35 0.96 -13.27
CA GLU A 112 23.47 0.53 -14.15
C GLU A 112 23.64 -0.99 -14.16
N ARG A 113 23.50 -1.64 -13.01
CA ARG A 113 23.49 -3.10 -12.91
C ARG A 113 22.32 -3.70 -13.71
N ARG A 114 21.10 -3.22 -13.51
CA ARG A 114 19.91 -3.66 -14.27
C ARG A 114 20.11 -3.48 -15.78
N LEU A 115 20.64 -2.34 -16.21
CA LEU A 115 20.93 -2.09 -17.61
C LEU A 115 21.97 -3.07 -18.16
N SER A 116 23.02 -3.36 -17.40
CA SER A 116 24.05 -4.34 -17.78
C SER A 116 23.50 -5.76 -17.92
N GLU A 117 22.60 -6.16 -17.01
CA GLU A 117 21.89 -7.43 -17.06
C GLU A 117 20.97 -7.53 -18.28
N ALA A 118 20.20 -6.47 -18.57
CA ALA A 118 19.32 -6.42 -19.74
C ALA A 118 20.11 -6.49 -21.06
N ARG A 119 21.25 -5.79 -21.16
CA ARG A 119 22.16 -5.87 -22.32
C ARG A 119 22.68 -7.29 -22.54
N ARG A 120 23.10 -7.97 -21.46
CA ARG A 120 23.58 -9.36 -21.53
C ARG A 120 22.47 -10.32 -21.99
N ALA A 121 21.25 -10.15 -21.47
CA ALA A 121 20.11 -10.98 -21.85
C ALA A 121 19.77 -10.85 -23.36
N VAL A 122 19.80 -9.63 -23.90
CA VAL A 122 19.58 -9.39 -25.33
C VAL A 122 20.72 -10.03 -26.17
N ALA A 123 21.99 -9.86 -25.77
CA ALA A 123 23.11 -10.45 -26.50
C ALA A 123 23.05 -11.99 -26.54
N LEU A 124 22.69 -12.63 -25.42
CA LEU A 124 22.54 -14.09 -25.36
C LEU A 124 21.39 -14.57 -26.23
N SER A 125 20.27 -13.84 -26.25
CA SER A 125 19.11 -14.22 -27.10
C SER A 125 19.40 -14.06 -28.60
N ALA A 126 20.25 -13.10 -29.01
CA ALA A 126 20.66 -12.92 -30.40
C ALA A 126 21.61 -14.02 -30.91
N GLY A 127 22.44 -14.58 -29.99
CA GLY A 127 23.35 -15.70 -30.31
C GLY A 127 22.66 -17.07 -30.37
N SER A 128 21.39 -17.17 -29.93
CA SER A 128 20.61 -18.40 -29.91
C SER A 128 19.64 -18.56 -31.08
N SER A 129 19.82 -17.82 -32.17
CA SER A 129 19.02 -18.01 -33.40
C SER A 129 19.22 -19.42 -33.94
N PRO A 130 18.18 -20.24 -34.17
CA PRO A 130 18.36 -21.56 -34.75
C PRO A 130 18.90 -21.42 -36.16
N GLN A 131 20.06 -22.02 -36.41
CA GLN A 131 20.60 -22.22 -37.74
C GLN A 131 19.53 -23.02 -38.55
N PRO A 132 19.19 -22.61 -39.78
CA PRO A 132 18.25 -23.40 -40.55
C PRO A 132 18.83 -24.79 -40.81
N ALA A 133 18.16 -25.81 -40.28
CA ALA A 133 18.53 -27.19 -40.51
C ALA A 133 18.42 -27.47 -42.00
N GLY A 134 19.57 -27.64 -42.64
CA GLY A 134 19.66 -28.14 -44.01
C GLY A 134 19.00 -29.52 -44.10
N ALA A 135 18.08 -29.62 -45.03
CA ALA A 135 17.39 -30.87 -45.35
C ALA A 135 18.36 -31.92 -45.88
N THR A 136 18.49 -33.06 -45.18
CA THR A 136 18.80 -34.33 -45.83
C THR A 136 17.96 -35.40 -45.17
N ALA A 137 17.02 -35.92 -45.98
CA ALA A 137 16.20 -37.07 -45.63
C ALA A 137 17.04 -38.36 -45.62
N ALA A 138 16.87 -39.17 -44.60
CA ALA A 138 17.10 -40.60 -44.68
C ALA A 138 16.08 -41.33 -43.80
N VAL A 139 15.25 -42.12 -44.47
CA VAL A 139 14.23 -43.02 -43.91
C VAL A 139 14.90 -44.23 -43.33
N SER A 140 14.59 -44.63 -42.10
CA SER A 140 14.71 -45.99 -41.66
C SER A 140 13.68 -46.32 -40.55
N SER A 141 12.93 -47.36 -40.80
CA SER A 141 11.87 -47.97 -40.04
C SER A 141 12.38 -48.76 -38.82
N ALA A 142 11.69 -48.73 -37.69
CA ALA A 142 11.29 -49.85 -36.84
C ALA A 142 10.59 -49.38 -35.54
N SER A 143 9.41 -49.87 -35.26
CA SER A 143 8.67 -49.89 -33.99
C SER A 143 8.95 -51.21 -33.22
N PRO A 144 8.32 -51.50 -32.03
CA PRO A 144 8.16 -50.72 -30.80
C PRO A 144 8.59 -51.51 -29.57
N ALA A 145 8.76 -50.91 -28.42
CA ALA A 145 8.50 -51.56 -27.11
C ALA A 145 8.42 -50.52 -25.97
N SER A 146 7.35 -50.70 -25.23
CA SER A 146 6.94 -50.12 -23.96
C SER A 146 8.01 -49.98 -22.89
N HIS A 147 8.05 -48.87 -22.14
CA HIS A 147 8.08 -48.89 -20.67
C HIS A 147 7.75 -47.49 -20.11
N ALA A 148 6.76 -47.46 -19.20
CA ALA A 148 6.39 -46.31 -18.40
C ALA A 148 7.46 -46.02 -17.37
N SER A 149 7.82 -44.74 -17.20
CA SER A 149 8.44 -44.25 -15.97
C SER A 149 8.23 -42.72 -15.84
N HIS A 150 7.74 -42.38 -14.68
CA HIS A 150 7.54 -41.09 -14.03
C HIS A 150 8.18 -39.89 -14.68
N ALA A 151 7.32 -38.98 -15.25
CA ALA A 151 7.69 -37.64 -15.63
C ALA A 151 7.58 -36.73 -14.42
N SER A 152 8.72 -36.31 -13.88
CA SER A 152 8.84 -35.18 -13.00
C SER A 152 8.42 -33.93 -13.74
N HIS A 153 7.43 -33.16 -13.22
CA HIS A 153 7.01 -31.87 -13.72
C HIS A 153 8.15 -30.84 -13.55
N ALA A 154 9.03 -30.77 -14.52
CA ALA A 154 9.84 -29.59 -14.74
C ALA A 154 8.96 -28.54 -15.43
N SER A 155 8.64 -27.48 -14.75
CA SER A 155 7.98 -26.30 -15.31
C SER A 155 8.87 -25.69 -16.40
N HIS A 156 8.57 -25.99 -17.67
CA HIS A 156 9.18 -25.29 -18.80
C HIS A 156 8.69 -23.84 -18.80
N ALA A 157 9.50 -22.94 -18.24
CA ALA A 157 9.37 -21.51 -18.49
C ALA A 157 9.57 -21.30 -20.01
N SER A 158 8.54 -20.86 -20.70
CA SER A 158 8.62 -20.52 -22.13
C SER A 158 9.76 -19.54 -22.35
N PRO A 159 10.61 -19.71 -23.40
CA PRO A 159 11.71 -18.82 -23.66
C PRO A 159 11.18 -17.38 -23.83
N VAL A 160 11.73 -16.46 -23.08
CA VAL A 160 11.38 -15.03 -23.16
C VAL A 160 11.67 -14.56 -24.56
N SER A 161 10.67 -14.01 -25.26
CA SER A 161 10.86 -13.58 -26.66
C SER A 161 11.92 -12.47 -26.74
N HIS A 162 12.72 -12.48 -27.77
CA HIS A 162 13.75 -11.45 -28.05
C HIS A 162 13.17 -10.02 -27.99
N GLU A 163 11.97 -9.83 -28.51
CA GLU A 163 11.26 -8.55 -28.46
C GLU A 163 10.98 -8.07 -27.02
N LYS A 164 10.64 -8.99 -26.13
CA LYS A 164 10.41 -8.67 -24.71
C LYS A 164 11.72 -8.22 -24.04
N LEU A 165 12.85 -8.84 -24.37
CA LEU A 165 14.15 -8.46 -23.88
C LEU A 165 14.59 -7.08 -24.41
N ILE A 166 14.33 -6.76 -25.67
CA ILE A 166 14.56 -5.42 -26.23
C ILE A 166 13.76 -4.36 -25.50
N ARG A 167 12.47 -4.61 -25.25
CA ARG A 167 11.63 -3.69 -24.46
C ARG A 167 12.17 -3.49 -23.05
N GLU A 168 12.65 -4.54 -22.39
CA GLU A 168 13.25 -4.45 -21.06
C GLU A 168 14.55 -3.64 -21.07
N LEU A 169 15.37 -3.81 -22.10
CA LEU A 169 16.56 -2.98 -22.31
C LEU A 169 16.19 -1.50 -22.48
N GLN A 170 15.18 -1.19 -23.30
CA GLN A 170 14.71 0.19 -23.51
C GLN A 170 14.21 0.81 -22.19
N ARG A 171 13.44 0.04 -21.39
CA ARG A 171 12.99 0.46 -20.04
C ARG A 171 14.18 0.72 -19.12
N SER A 172 15.18 -0.15 -19.12
CA SER A 172 16.37 0.01 -18.28
C SER A 172 17.16 1.26 -18.63
N VAL A 173 17.28 1.60 -19.93
CA VAL A 173 17.89 2.87 -20.39
C VAL A 173 17.09 4.07 -19.85
N GLN A 174 15.77 4.03 -19.97
CA GLN A 174 14.90 5.12 -19.48
C GLN A 174 14.99 5.27 -17.95
N LEU A 175 14.98 4.15 -17.22
CA LEU A 175 15.09 4.17 -15.76
C LEU A 175 16.43 4.70 -15.27
N LEU A 176 17.50 4.43 -16.00
CA LEU A 176 18.81 5.03 -15.71
C LEU A 176 18.77 6.56 -15.85
N SER A 177 18.05 7.12 -16.82
CA SER A 177 17.88 8.57 -16.94
C SER A 177 17.06 9.17 -15.77
N TYR A 178 16.24 8.36 -15.10
CA TYR A 178 15.40 8.77 -13.97
C TYR A 178 16.11 8.69 -12.60
N CYS A 179 17.34 8.16 -12.52
CA CYS A 179 18.11 8.15 -11.27
C CYS A 179 18.25 9.55 -10.66
N ARG A 180 18.25 10.61 -11.49
CA ARG A 180 18.24 11.99 -11.02
C ARG A 180 17.08 12.31 -10.07
N TYR A 181 15.93 11.63 -10.21
CA TYR A 181 14.78 11.80 -9.33
C TYR A 181 14.97 11.08 -8.01
N TYR A 182 15.70 9.96 -7.99
CA TYR A 182 16.11 9.30 -6.74
C TYR A 182 17.02 10.24 -5.93
N ASP A 183 18.06 10.79 -6.59
CA ASP A 183 18.99 11.71 -5.96
C ASP A 183 18.27 12.98 -5.46
N ALA A 184 17.34 13.52 -6.27
CA ALA A 184 16.53 14.67 -5.90
C ALA A 184 15.57 14.39 -4.73
N ALA A 185 14.93 13.22 -4.67
CA ALA A 185 14.06 12.84 -3.55
C ALA A 185 14.84 12.68 -2.24
N ARG A 186 16.03 12.08 -2.31
CA ARG A 186 16.94 11.95 -1.17
C ARG A 186 17.37 13.32 -0.65
N GLU A 187 17.84 14.21 -1.55
CA GLU A 187 18.26 15.56 -1.18
C GLU A 187 17.09 16.42 -0.66
N PHE A 188 15.90 16.32 -1.28
CA PHE A 188 14.70 16.99 -0.80
C PHE A 188 14.38 16.59 0.64
N ALA A 189 14.34 15.29 0.92
CA ALA A 189 14.05 14.79 2.26
C ALA A 189 15.12 15.19 3.28
N ARG A 190 16.39 15.24 2.88
CA ARG A 190 17.48 15.74 3.72
C ARG A 190 17.27 17.23 4.09
N LEU A 191 16.94 18.08 3.11
CA LEU A 191 16.66 19.50 3.32
C LEU A 191 15.47 19.71 4.23
N VAL A 192 14.40 18.96 4.04
CA VAL A 192 13.19 19.05 4.88
C VAL A 192 13.48 18.65 6.32
N SER A 193 14.33 17.65 6.54
CA SER A 193 14.51 17.05 7.87
C SER A 193 15.50 17.80 8.75
N ILE A 194 16.53 18.43 8.18
CA ILE A 194 17.71 18.89 8.93
C ILE A 194 17.42 19.91 10.03
N ASP A 195 16.42 20.77 9.86
CA ASP A 195 16.14 21.88 10.79
C ASP A 195 14.75 21.80 11.45
N ASN A 196 13.99 20.72 11.19
CA ASN A 196 12.57 20.67 11.56
C ASN A 196 12.23 19.58 12.59
N GLN A 197 13.21 18.88 13.11
CA GLN A 197 13.01 17.81 14.08
C GLN A 197 13.85 18.03 15.34
N CYS A 198 13.21 18.59 16.36
CA CYS A 198 13.77 18.72 17.73
C CYS A 198 13.19 17.63 18.64
N ASP A 199 13.78 17.41 19.83
CA ASP A 199 13.33 16.35 20.74
C ASP A 199 11.89 16.53 21.21
N ASP A 200 11.46 17.77 21.44
CA ASP A 200 10.12 18.09 21.97
C ASP A 200 9.04 18.25 20.89
N GLN A 201 9.42 18.48 19.64
CA GLN A 201 8.51 18.69 18.53
C GLN A 201 9.15 18.32 17.20
N ARG A 202 8.46 17.51 16.40
CA ARG A 202 8.89 17.12 15.06
C ARG A 202 7.88 17.59 14.03
N ASP A 203 8.30 18.58 13.27
CA ASP A 203 7.54 19.11 12.14
C ASP A 203 8.09 18.60 10.81
N TYR A 204 7.24 18.57 9.80
CA TYR A 204 7.58 18.19 8.44
C TYR A 204 8.28 16.82 8.33
N VAL A 205 7.94 15.87 9.21
CA VAL A 205 8.54 14.52 9.18
C VAL A 205 8.22 13.85 7.85
N ILE A 206 9.23 13.33 7.17
CA ILE A 206 9.06 12.61 5.90
C ILE A 206 8.22 11.37 6.12
N ILE A 207 7.15 11.23 5.34
CA ILE A 207 6.28 10.05 5.33
C ILE A 207 6.14 9.50 3.91
N THR A 208 6.32 8.19 3.78
CA THR A 208 6.27 7.48 2.49
C THR A 208 5.44 6.21 2.60
N GLY A 209 5.20 5.56 1.46
CA GLY A 209 4.61 4.21 1.43
C GLY A 209 5.56 3.09 1.88
N GLY A 210 6.78 3.42 2.31
CA GLY A 210 7.75 2.47 2.89
C GLY A 210 8.40 1.49 1.92
N GLY A 211 8.10 1.58 0.62
CA GLY A 211 8.66 0.70 -0.41
C GLY A 211 10.00 1.18 -0.95
N PRO A 212 10.53 0.50 -2.00
CA PRO A 212 11.77 0.86 -2.67
C PRO A 212 11.62 2.09 -3.58
N GLY A 213 12.72 2.50 -4.19
CA GLY A 213 12.77 3.57 -5.20
C GLY A 213 12.66 4.96 -4.59
N ILE A 214 11.78 5.80 -5.09
CA ILE A 214 11.61 7.19 -4.60
C ILE A 214 11.26 7.23 -3.11
N MET A 215 10.44 6.30 -2.63
CA MET A 215 10.10 6.21 -1.20
C MET A 215 11.32 5.90 -0.34
N GLU A 216 12.14 4.96 -0.79
CA GLU A 216 13.45 4.65 -0.17
C GLU A 216 14.37 5.85 -0.17
N ALA A 217 14.49 6.55 -1.31
CA ALA A 217 15.31 7.74 -1.43
C ALA A 217 14.92 8.82 -0.41
N ALA A 218 13.61 9.06 -0.24
CA ALA A 218 13.10 10.02 0.72
C ALA A 218 13.37 9.60 2.18
N ASN A 219 13.10 8.35 2.56
CA ASN A 219 13.43 7.88 3.90
C ASN A 219 14.96 7.96 4.15
N ARG A 220 15.78 7.62 3.13
CA ARG A 220 17.24 7.70 3.21
C ARG A 220 17.73 9.13 3.42
N GLY A 221 17.10 10.12 2.79
CA GLY A 221 17.45 11.53 2.97
C GLY A 221 17.28 12.01 4.42
N ALA A 222 16.22 11.58 5.10
CA ALA A 222 16.04 11.85 6.53
C ALA A 222 17.05 11.06 7.39
N PHE A 223 17.28 9.80 7.05
CA PHE A 223 18.26 8.94 7.71
C PHE A 223 19.69 9.50 7.64
N ASP A 224 20.10 10.07 6.50
CA ASP A 224 21.44 10.65 6.29
C ASP A 224 21.79 11.79 7.28
N VAL A 225 20.76 12.45 7.83
CA VAL A 225 20.91 13.55 8.80
C VAL A 225 20.48 13.15 10.21
N GLY A 226 20.29 11.84 10.47
CA GLY A 226 19.91 11.33 11.79
C GLY A 226 18.48 11.65 12.21
N CYS A 227 17.61 12.05 11.28
CA CYS A 227 16.24 12.41 11.54
C CYS A 227 15.28 11.23 11.35
N LYS A 228 14.13 11.30 12.03
CA LYS A 228 13.07 10.29 11.90
C LYS A 228 12.32 10.40 10.57
N SER A 229 11.86 9.26 10.08
CA SER A 229 10.95 9.18 8.94
C SER A 229 9.96 8.02 9.10
N VAL A 230 8.82 8.14 8.44
CA VAL A 230 7.69 7.21 8.57
C VAL A 230 7.54 6.38 7.29
N GLY A 231 7.26 5.09 7.47
CA GLY A 231 6.87 4.18 6.39
C GLY A 231 5.50 3.56 6.63
N LEU A 232 4.56 3.83 5.74
CA LEU A 232 3.22 3.23 5.77
C LEU A 232 3.13 2.12 4.72
N ASN A 233 3.53 0.90 5.08
CA ASN A 233 3.50 -0.25 4.17
C ASN A 233 2.09 -0.83 4.05
N ILE A 234 1.81 -1.46 2.92
CA ILE A 234 0.57 -2.20 2.68
C ILE A 234 0.88 -3.67 2.46
N LYS A 235 0.08 -4.55 3.04
CA LYS A 235 0.21 -5.99 2.82
C LYS A 235 -0.32 -6.34 1.43
N LEU A 236 0.58 -6.70 0.52
CA LEU A 236 0.27 -7.14 -0.85
C LEU A 236 0.44 -8.66 -0.98
N PRO A 237 -0.21 -9.29 -1.99
CA PRO A 237 0.14 -10.66 -2.40
C PRO A 237 1.60 -10.70 -2.87
N GLY A 238 2.45 -11.43 -2.16
CA GLY A 238 3.88 -11.48 -2.38
C GLY A 238 4.67 -10.78 -1.26
N GLU A 239 5.90 -11.20 -1.05
CA GLU A 239 6.78 -10.59 -0.05
C GLU A 239 7.26 -9.22 -0.52
N GLN A 240 6.82 -8.17 0.14
CA GLN A 240 7.37 -6.84 0.03
C GLN A 240 7.95 -6.43 1.39
N GLN A 241 9.26 -6.28 1.44
CA GLN A 241 9.94 -5.77 2.62
C GLN A 241 9.92 -4.23 2.63
N PRO A 242 9.84 -3.60 3.80
CA PRO A 242 10.04 -2.16 3.92
C PRO A 242 11.48 -1.80 3.52
N ASN A 243 11.68 -0.56 3.06
CA ASN A 243 13.03 -0.07 2.84
C ASN A 243 13.78 0.10 4.17
N PRO A 244 15.12 -0.07 4.21
CA PRO A 244 15.89 -0.13 5.45
C PRO A 244 16.16 1.23 6.13
N PHE A 245 15.69 2.34 5.55
CA PHE A 245 15.97 3.70 6.03
C PHE A 245 14.83 4.32 6.85
N ILE A 246 13.73 3.58 7.05
CA ILE A 246 12.61 4.02 7.88
C ILE A 246 13.02 3.90 9.36
N THR A 247 12.57 4.84 10.18
CA THR A 247 12.69 4.71 11.64
C THR A 247 11.91 3.48 12.11
N PRO A 248 12.53 2.51 12.82
CA PRO A 248 11.91 1.22 13.12
C PRO A 248 10.55 1.34 13.81
N GLU A 249 10.41 2.24 14.78
CA GLU A 249 9.17 2.45 15.56
C GLU A 249 8.07 3.13 14.74
N LEU A 250 8.44 3.72 13.59
CA LEU A 250 7.54 4.45 12.68
C LEU A 250 7.29 3.70 11.36
N CYS A 251 7.60 2.40 11.34
CA CYS A 251 7.33 1.51 10.20
C CYS A 251 6.06 0.70 10.46
N PHE A 252 4.97 1.04 9.78
CA PHE A 252 3.67 0.39 9.96
C PHE A 252 3.28 -0.44 8.75
N GLN A 253 2.55 -1.53 8.99
CA GLN A 253 1.97 -2.37 7.94
C GLN A 253 0.45 -2.36 8.05
N PHE A 254 -0.22 -2.01 6.96
CA PHE A 254 -1.68 -1.95 6.84
C PHE A 254 -2.22 -3.12 6.03
N LYS A 255 -3.40 -3.59 6.42
CA LYS A 255 -4.23 -4.52 5.63
C LYS A 255 -5.21 -3.75 4.74
N TYR A 256 -5.67 -2.57 5.21
CA TYR A 256 -6.70 -1.77 4.54
C TYR A 256 -6.12 -0.51 3.89
N PHE A 257 -6.25 -0.38 2.56
CA PHE A 257 -5.82 0.81 1.83
C PHE A 257 -6.44 2.10 2.38
N ALA A 258 -7.73 2.07 2.73
CA ALA A 258 -8.42 3.24 3.24
C ALA A 258 -7.79 3.79 4.53
N MET A 259 -7.40 2.92 5.47
CA MET A 259 -6.75 3.34 6.71
C MET A 259 -5.36 3.92 6.46
N ARG A 260 -4.58 3.31 5.56
CA ARG A 260 -3.28 3.81 5.15
C ARG A 260 -3.39 5.21 4.52
N LYS A 261 -4.32 5.40 3.57
CA LYS A 261 -4.58 6.69 2.90
C LYS A 261 -4.99 7.78 3.90
N PHE A 262 -5.82 7.43 4.86
CA PHE A 262 -6.22 8.34 5.93
C PHE A 262 -5.01 8.88 6.72
N HIS A 263 -4.06 8.01 7.10
CA HIS A 263 -2.86 8.43 7.84
C HIS A 263 -1.90 9.31 7.03
N PHE A 264 -1.83 9.15 5.70
CA PHE A 264 -1.07 10.09 4.88
C PHE A 264 -1.58 11.52 5.05
N ILE A 265 -2.90 11.70 5.01
CA ILE A 265 -3.53 13.01 4.91
C ILE A 265 -3.68 13.70 6.29
N LEU A 266 -3.84 12.93 7.36
CA LEU A 266 -4.24 13.46 8.68
C LEU A 266 -3.31 14.56 9.21
N ARG A 267 -2.00 14.44 8.99
CA ARG A 267 -0.98 15.39 9.43
C ARG A 267 -0.20 16.04 8.28
N ALA A 268 -0.71 15.92 7.06
CA ALA A 268 -0.01 16.42 5.89
C ALA A 268 0.19 17.94 5.96
N ALA A 269 1.43 18.37 5.91
CA ALA A 269 1.82 19.76 5.67
C ALA A 269 2.15 20.03 4.19
N ALA A 270 2.55 18.99 3.45
CA ALA A 270 2.79 19.07 2.01
C ALA A 270 2.71 17.69 1.36
N VAL A 271 2.49 17.66 0.05
CA VAL A 271 2.55 16.47 -0.79
C VAL A 271 3.48 16.72 -1.96
N VAL A 272 4.52 15.90 -2.10
CA VAL A 272 5.48 15.98 -3.19
C VAL A 272 5.46 14.68 -3.99
N LEU A 273 5.16 14.80 -5.27
CA LEU A 273 4.98 13.68 -6.18
C LEU A 273 6.12 13.65 -7.21
N PHE A 274 6.98 12.69 -7.07
CA PHE A 274 8.02 12.38 -8.06
C PHE A 274 7.45 11.48 -9.17
N PRO A 275 8.12 11.34 -10.32
CA PRO A 275 7.70 10.43 -11.36
C PRO A 275 7.37 9.04 -10.83
N GLY A 276 6.20 8.49 -11.22
CA GLY A 276 5.72 7.22 -10.68
C GLY A 276 4.58 6.61 -11.50
N GLY A 277 4.16 5.41 -11.14
CA GLY A 277 3.09 4.68 -11.81
C GLY A 277 1.71 4.89 -11.17
N PHE A 278 0.84 3.89 -11.34
CA PHE A 278 -0.56 3.96 -10.90
C PHE A 278 -0.74 4.28 -9.42
N GLY A 279 0.09 3.72 -8.52
CA GLY A 279 -0.03 4.04 -7.10
C GLY A 279 0.30 5.52 -6.80
N THR A 280 1.24 6.12 -7.53
CA THR A 280 1.54 7.55 -7.40
C THR A 280 0.42 8.43 -7.97
N LEU A 281 -0.18 8.01 -9.09
CA LEU A 281 -1.33 8.70 -9.70
C LEU A 281 -2.57 8.61 -8.83
N ASP A 282 -2.83 7.46 -8.23
CA ASP A 282 -3.94 7.23 -7.30
C ASP A 282 -3.88 8.21 -6.12
N GLU A 283 -2.74 8.32 -5.45
CA GLU A 283 -2.55 9.25 -4.33
C GLU A 283 -2.58 10.72 -4.77
N MET A 284 -2.10 11.02 -5.97
CA MET A 284 -2.17 12.36 -6.54
C MET A 284 -3.62 12.80 -6.76
N PHE A 285 -4.42 12.00 -7.46
CA PHE A 285 -5.80 12.34 -7.76
C PHE A 285 -6.68 12.34 -6.52
N GLU A 286 -6.43 11.45 -5.55
CA GLU A 286 -7.09 11.52 -4.25
C GLU A 286 -6.81 12.85 -3.55
N THR A 287 -5.55 13.24 -3.47
CA THR A 287 -5.15 14.51 -2.82
C THR A 287 -5.74 15.72 -3.54
N LEU A 288 -5.68 15.76 -4.88
CA LEU A 288 -6.29 16.81 -5.69
C LEU A 288 -7.81 16.88 -5.47
N THR A 289 -8.50 15.74 -5.43
CA THR A 289 -9.94 15.67 -5.18
C THR A 289 -10.31 16.17 -3.77
N LEU A 290 -9.56 15.77 -2.75
CA LEU A 290 -9.79 16.23 -1.38
C LEU A 290 -9.54 17.74 -1.23
N ARG A 291 -8.55 18.29 -1.95
CA ARG A 291 -8.29 19.72 -2.00
C ARG A 291 -9.38 20.47 -2.74
N GLN A 292 -9.78 20.00 -3.92
CA GLN A 292 -10.87 20.55 -4.73
C GLN A 292 -12.20 20.62 -3.96
N THR A 293 -12.51 19.55 -3.23
CA THR A 293 -13.77 19.41 -2.48
C THR A 293 -13.71 19.98 -1.06
N HIS A 294 -12.63 20.62 -0.66
CA HIS A 294 -12.39 21.17 0.68
C HIS A 294 -12.53 20.13 1.82
N ARG A 295 -12.17 18.88 1.55
CA ARG A 295 -12.20 17.78 2.52
C ARG A 295 -10.88 17.55 3.25
N MET A 296 -9.84 18.28 2.87
CA MET A 296 -8.58 18.35 3.61
C MET A 296 -8.15 19.80 3.78
N GLN A 297 -7.29 20.05 4.77
CA GLN A 297 -6.68 21.34 4.96
C GLN A 297 -5.88 21.76 3.72
N PRO A 298 -5.82 23.07 3.41
CA PRO A 298 -4.96 23.56 2.33
C PRO A 298 -3.49 23.23 2.61
N VAL A 299 -2.89 22.44 1.70
CA VAL A 299 -1.47 22.11 1.68
C VAL A 299 -0.92 22.26 0.26
N PRO A 300 0.36 22.60 0.08
CA PRO A 300 0.98 22.59 -1.23
C PRO A 300 1.07 21.16 -1.79
N ILE A 301 0.70 21.00 -3.07
CA ILE A 301 0.85 19.78 -3.84
C ILE A 301 1.86 20.09 -4.94
N ILE A 302 3.01 19.43 -4.91
CA ILE A 302 4.13 19.72 -5.81
C ILE A 302 4.39 18.52 -6.72
N LEU A 303 4.30 18.74 -8.01
CA LEU A 303 4.66 17.78 -9.05
C LEU A 303 6.13 17.99 -9.44
N PHE A 304 7.01 17.11 -8.98
CA PHE A 304 8.44 17.22 -9.23
C PHE A 304 8.80 16.67 -10.61
N GLY A 305 9.42 17.49 -11.46
CA GLY A 305 9.79 17.15 -12.84
C GLY A 305 8.67 17.40 -13.85
N ARG A 306 8.44 18.63 -14.25
CA ARG A 306 7.38 19.06 -15.19
C ARG A 306 7.37 18.23 -16.47
N ASP A 307 8.55 17.92 -17.04
CA ASP A 307 8.68 17.14 -18.27
C ASP A 307 8.04 15.76 -18.21
N TYR A 308 8.06 15.13 -17.03
CA TYR A 308 7.39 13.85 -16.81
C TYR A 308 5.88 14.02 -16.74
N TRP A 309 5.43 14.94 -15.90
CA TRP A 309 4.01 15.12 -15.60
C TRP A 309 3.22 15.63 -16.79
N SER A 310 3.77 16.55 -17.58
CA SER A 310 3.14 17.05 -18.81
C SER A 310 2.97 16.01 -19.92
N LYS A 311 3.76 14.91 -19.87
CA LYS A 311 3.58 13.77 -20.79
C LYS A 311 2.58 12.74 -20.27
N VAL A 312 2.37 12.67 -18.96
CA VAL A 312 1.49 11.69 -18.33
C VAL A 312 0.05 12.21 -18.26
N ILE A 313 -0.13 13.51 -17.99
CA ILE A 313 -1.43 14.13 -17.81
C ILE A 313 -1.43 15.50 -18.46
N ASP A 314 -2.41 15.72 -19.33
CA ASP A 314 -2.73 17.04 -19.86
C ASP A 314 -3.81 17.69 -18.98
N PHE A 315 -3.36 18.41 -17.94
CA PHE A 315 -4.27 19.10 -17.02
C PHE A 315 -5.02 20.25 -17.69
N GLN A 316 -4.39 20.92 -18.69
CA GLN A 316 -5.05 21.98 -19.44
C GLN A 316 -6.23 21.42 -20.25
N PHE A 317 -6.05 20.26 -20.88
CA PHE A 317 -7.14 19.59 -21.59
C PHE A 317 -8.33 19.27 -20.67
N LEU A 318 -8.08 18.93 -19.38
CA LEU A 318 -9.18 18.69 -18.43
C LEU A 318 -9.97 19.97 -18.16
N ALA A 319 -9.31 21.12 -18.06
CA ALA A 319 -9.96 22.41 -17.89
C ALA A 319 -10.70 22.84 -19.17
N ASP A 320 -10.05 22.77 -20.33
CA ASP A 320 -10.62 23.15 -21.62
C ASP A 320 -11.86 22.30 -21.99
N SER A 321 -11.88 21.02 -21.58
CA SER A 321 -13.03 20.14 -21.75
C SER A 321 -14.16 20.36 -20.73
N GLY A 322 -13.97 21.23 -19.75
CA GLY A 322 -14.97 21.61 -18.76
C GLY A 322 -15.22 20.58 -17.66
N VAL A 323 -14.36 19.53 -17.53
CA VAL A 323 -14.51 18.51 -16.46
C VAL A 323 -13.88 18.98 -15.14
N ILE A 324 -13.00 19.96 -15.19
CA ILE A 324 -12.53 20.75 -14.05
C ILE A 324 -12.60 22.24 -14.39
N SER A 325 -12.63 23.13 -13.39
CA SER A 325 -12.53 24.58 -13.61
C SER A 325 -11.07 25.03 -13.72
N ASP A 326 -10.84 26.20 -14.33
CA ASP A 326 -9.50 26.79 -14.47
C ASP A 326 -8.82 27.01 -13.10
N ASP A 327 -9.60 27.37 -12.08
CA ASP A 327 -9.08 27.56 -10.71
C ASP A 327 -8.43 26.28 -10.15
N HIS A 328 -8.86 25.11 -10.59
CA HIS A 328 -8.31 23.84 -10.15
C HIS A 328 -6.88 23.60 -10.65
N LEU A 329 -6.45 24.28 -11.71
CA LEU A 329 -5.05 24.25 -12.17
C LEU A 329 -4.10 24.89 -11.15
N SER A 330 -4.62 25.73 -10.24
CA SER A 330 -3.85 26.33 -9.15
C SER A 330 -3.70 25.44 -7.91
N LEU A 331 -4.34 24.25 -7.88
CA LEU A 331 -4.27 23.32 -6.75
C LEU A 331 -2.89 22.69 -6.58
N PHE A 332 -2.07 22.70 -7.61
CA PHE A 332 -0.73 22.12 -7.61
C PHE A 332 0.27 23.08 -8.28
N SER A 333 1.53 22.83 -8.02
CA SER A 333 2.65 23.53 -8.65
C SER A 333 3.70 22.53 -9.13
N TYR A 334 4.69 23.02 -9.88
CA TYR A 334 5.82 22.24 -10.35
C TYR A 334 7.10 22.66 -9.65
N ALA A 335 8.02 21.71 -9.44
CA ALA A 335 9.38 21.97 -9.00
C ALA A 335 10.37 21.15 -9.83
N GLU A 336 11.56 21.72 -10.08
CA GLU A 336 12.64 21.05 -10.80
C GLU A 336 13.86 20.77 -9.90
N THR A 337 13.92 21.43 -8.73
CA THR A 337 15.00 21.23 -7.77
C THR A 337 14.47 20.97 -6.37
N PRO A 338 15.18 20.21 -5.53
CA PRO A 338 14.84 19.98 -4.14
C PRO A 338 14.65 21.27 -3.33
N ALA A 339 15.53 22.23 -3.53
CA ALA A 339 15.48 23.52 -2.84
C ALA A 339 14.25 24.36 -3.24
N ASP A 340 13.86 24.33 -4.53
CA ASP A 340 12.64 24.99 -5.01
C ASP A 340 11.39 24.35 -4.39
N ALA A 341 11.31 23.01 -4.40
CA ALA A 341 10.19 22.29 -3.76
C ALA A 341 10.07 22.65 -2.28
N TRP A 342 11.16 22.66 -1.54
CA TRP A 342 11.16 23.02 -0.13
C TRP A 342 10.77 24.48 0.09
N LYS A 343 11.30 25.38 -0.70
CA LYS A 343 10.95 26.82 -0.64
C LYS A 343 9.46 27.04 -0.85
N GLN A 344 8.84 26.42 -1.83
CA GLN A 344 7.40 26.52 -2.08
C GLN A 344 6.56 26.07 -0.86
N ILE A 345 7.00 25.03 -0.14
CA ILE A 345 6.33 24.54 1.07
C ILE A 345 6.42 25.61 2.18
N ILE A 346 7.59 26.15 2.44
CA ILE A 346 7.79 27.16 3.47
C ILE A 346 7.02 28.43 3.14
N ASP A 347 7.14 28.95 1.93
CA ASP A 347 6.43 30.17 1.49
C ASP A 347 4.91 30.02 1.69
N PHE A 348 4.34 28.86 1.34
CA PHE A 348 2.92 28.57 1.54
C PHE A 348 2.50 28.68 3.01
N HIS A 349 3.27 28.07 3.92
CA HIS A 349 2.95 28.07 5.34
C HIS A 349 3.17 29.44 5.99
N GLU A 350 4.18 30.20 5.55
CA GLU A 350 4.40 31.57 6.00
C GLU A 350 3.28 32.52 5.58
N GLU A 351 2.86 32.44 4.32
CA GLU A 351 1.72 33.22 3.83
C GLU A 351 0.43 32.90 4.60
N ARG A 352 0.20 31.62 4.91
CA ARG A 352 -0.97 31.20 5.67
C ARG A 352 -0.93 31.74 7.11
N LYS A 353 0.24 31.73 7.76
CA LYS A 353 0.43 32.36 9.09
C LYS A 353 0.11 33.86 9.04
N ARG A 354 0.58 34.57 8.02
CA ARG A 354 0.32 36.00 7.85
C ARG A 354 -1.17 36.32 7.59
N ARG A 355 -1.90 35.47 6.90
CA ARG A 355 -3.35 35.65 6.61
C ARG A 355 -4.25 35.25 7.77
N GLY A 356 -3.80 34.42 8.69
CA GLY A 356 -4.55 33.95 9.85
C GLY A 356 -4.29 34.74 11.14
N SER A 357 -3.36 35.70 11.08
CA SER A 357 -3.08 36.70 12.10
C SER A 357 -3.79 38.02 11.76
#